data_0adf6f025217072127f207ac15bf7ddb
#
_entry.id   0adf6f025217072127f207ac15bf7ddb
#
_cell.length_a   1.000
_cell.length_b   1.000
_cell.length_c   1.000
_cell.angle_alpha   90.00
_cell.angle_beta   90.00
_cell.angle_gamma   90.00
#
_symmetry.space_group_name_H-M   'P 1'
#
loop_
_entity.id
_entity.type
_entity.pdbx_description
1 polymer ?
#
loop_
_entity_poly.entity_id
_entity_poly.type
_entity_poly.pdbx_seq_one_letter_code
_entity_poly.pdbx_strand_id
1 'polypeptide(L)'
;MIEAITFDFWDTLAIDDSDEAKRIKLGLPSKQEARTRLFVKKVTSHHPSISERRAATAYQRANERFRRIWHDEHHTPTVATRISYAYEELGLLPPPGQYARLLREIDELVREIEVMEVRIPPDFASGVHTTLEILAQQYKLAIISDTIHTNGRGLRGLLAQQGLLQHFSHQLFSDEIGVSKPSS
;
A
#
# COMPACT_ATOMS: atom_id res chain seq x y z
N MET A 1 22.04 -23.91 14.13
CA MET A 1 21.95 -22.69 14.97
C MET A 1 21.12 -21.69 14.18
N ILE A 2 20.13 -21.03 14.78
CA ILE A 2 19.34 -19.97 14.11
C ILE A 2 20.22 -18.74 14.03
N GLU A 3 20.34 -18.14 12.85
CA GLU A 3 21.16 -16.94 12.61
C GLU A 3 20.32 -15.70 12.26
N ALA A 4 19.10 -15.92 11.74
CA ALA A 4 18.20 -14.86 11.34
C ALA A 4 16.74 -15.19 11.67
N ILE A 5 15.94 -14.16 11.88
CA ILE A 5 14.49 -14.24 12.11
C ILE A 5 13.80 -13.33 11.13
N THR A 6 12.74 -13.83 10.47
CA THR A 6 11.91 -13.04 9.59
C THR A 6 10.54 -12.79 10.23
N PHE A 7 10.02 -11.57 10.04
CA PHE A 7 8.72 -11.14 10.52
C PHE A 7 7.82 -10.79 9.35
N ASP A 8 6.54 -11.06 9.48
CA ASP A 8 5.53 -10.34 8.71
C ASP A 8 5.34 -8.94 9.30
N PHE A 9 4.72 -8.04 8.55
CA PHE A 9 4.39 -6.70 9.05
C PHE A 9 2.99 -6.67 9.66
N TRP A 10 1.96 -6.99 8.87
CA TRP A 10 0.56 -6.91 9.29
C TRP A 10 0.19 -8.06 10.23
N ASP A 11 -0.55 -7.75 11.29
CA ASP A 11 -0.95 -8.66 12.37
C ASP A 11 0.21 -9.39 13.08
N THR A 12 1.44 -8.89 12.85
CA THR A 12 2.65 -9.37 13.51
C THR A 12 3.39 -8.23 14.22
N LEU A 13 3.80 -7.21 13.48
CA LEU A 13 4.44 -6.00 14.02
C LEU A 13 3.41 -4.89 14.26
N ALA A 14 2.49 -4.72 13.33
CA ALA A 14 1.42 -3.73 13.38
C ALA A 14 0.05 -4.43 13.19
N ILE A 15 -0.96 -3.96 13.91
CA ILE A 15 -2.32 -4.49 13.86
C ILE A 15 -3.03 -3.89 12.66
N ASP A 16 -3.43 -4.73 11.69
CA ASP A 16 -4.10 -4.26 10.48
C ASP A 16 -5.42 -3.55 10.82
N ASP A 17 -5.73 -2.52 10.05
CA ASP A 17 -6.93 -1.66 10.20
C ASP A 17 -7.17 -1.04 11.60
N SER A 18 -6.23 -1.13 12.55
CA SER A 18 -6.37 -0.49 13.87
C SER A 18 -6.46 1.04 13.81
N ASP A 19 -5.98 1.64 12.72
CA ASP A 19 -6.10 3.07 12.44
C ASP A 19 -7.53 3.47 12.00
N GLU A 20 -8.38 2.56 11.53
CA GLU A 20 -9.76 2.87 11.13
C GLU A 20 -10.59 3.43 12.31
N ALA A 21 -10.44 2.87 13.50
CA ALA A 21 -11.10 3.40 14.71
C ALA A 21 -10.63 4.82 15.06
N LYS A 22 -9.35 5.13 14.82
CA LYS A 22 -8.79 6.49 15.00
C LYS A 22 -9.35 7.44 13.96
N ARG A 23 -9.48 6.99 12.71
CA ARG A 23 -10.06 7.78 11.61
C ARG A 23 -11.50 8.16 11.90
N ILE A 24 -12.32 7.22 12.37
CA ILE A 24 -13.71 7.47 12.77
C ILE A 24 -13.78 8.57 13.86
N LYS A 25 -12.96 8.47 14.91
CA LYS A 25 -12.89 9.47 15.99
C LYS A 25 -12.52 10.88 15.50
N LEU A 26 -11.76 10.97 14.40
CA LEU A 26 -11.36 12.22 13.75
C LEU A 26 -12.36 12.72 12.69
N GLY A 27 -13.49 12.02 12.50
CA GLY A 27 -14.47 12.36 11.47
C GLY A 27 -13.96 12.16 10.04
N LEU A 28 -12.94 11.31 9.85
CA LEU A 28 -12.37 11.02 8.54
C LEU A 28 -13.06 9.80 7.90
N PRO A 29 -13.10 9.72 6.57
CA PRO A 29 -13.59 8.54 5.88
C PRO A 29 -12.67 7.34 6.12
N SER A 30 -13.18 6.11 5.92
CA SER A 30 -12.34 4.91 5.89
C SER A 30 -11.20 5.05 4.86
N LYS A 31 -10.12 4.28 5.01
CA LYS A 31 -9.03 4.25 4.02
C LYS A 31 -9.56 3.90 2.62
N GLN A 32 -10.45 2.92 2.54
CA GLN A 32 -11.07 2.54 1.27
C GLN A 32 -11.82 3.70 0.60
N GLU A 33 -12.64 4.42 1.37
CA GLU A 33 -13.36 5.58 0.87
C GLU A 33 -12.42 6.73 0.52
N ALA A 34 -11.41 6.99 1.34
CA ALA A 34 -10.41 8.02 1.09
C ALA A 34 -9.63 7.77 -0.22
N ARG A 35 -9.17 6.53 -0.48
CA ARG A 35 -8.54 6.15 -1.74
C ARG A 35 -9.45 6.41 -2.94
N THR A 36 -10.72 5.99 -2.82
CA THR A 36 -11.70 6.21 -3.89
C THR A 36 -11.91 7.70 -4.16
N ARG A 37 -12.06 8.52 -3.11
CA ARG A 37 -12.23 9.98 -3.24
C ARG A 37 -11.00 10.64 -3.89
N LEU A 38 -9.79 10.24 -3.51
CA LEU A 38 -8.55 10.75 -4.12
C LEU A 38 -8.51 10.45 -5.62
N PHE A 39 -8.79 9.19 -6.01
CA PHE A 39 -8.84 8.78 -7.41
C PHE A 39 -9.90 9.56 -8.19
N VAL A 40 -11.14 9.60 -7.69
CA VAL A 40 -12.25 10.31 -8.33
C VAL A 40 -11.90 11.78 -8.53
N LYS A 41 -11.44 12.47 -7.49
CA LYS A 41 -11.03 13.87 -7.55
C LYS A 41 -9.94 14.10 -8.61
N LYS A 42 -8.91 13.27 -8.64
CA LYS A 42 -7.81 13.39 -9.62
C LYS A 42 -8.34 13.24 -11.05
N VAL A 43 -9.08 12.16 -11.32
CA VAL A 43 -9.60 11.86 -12.64
C VAL A 43 -10.55 12.95 -13.12
N THR A 44 -11.54 13.35 -12.32
CA THR A 44 -12.53 14.35 -12.74
C THR A 44 -11.93 15.75 -12.93
N SER A 45 -10.87 16.09 -12.22
CA SER A 45 -10.16 17.36 -12.40
C SER A 45 -9.35 17.40 -13.70
N HIS A 46 -8.77 16.28 -14.13
CA HIS A 46 -7.95 16.21 -15.35
C HIS A 46 -8.75 15.79 -16.59
N HIS A 47 -9.88 15.11 -16.39
CA HIS A 47 -10.76 14.57 -17.42
C HIS A 47 -12.23 14.95 -17.13
N PRO A 48 -12.65 16.21 -17.33
CA PRO A 48 -13.98 16.71 -16.94
C PRO A 48 -15.16 15.97 -17.60
N SER A 49 -14.94 15.25 -18.70
CA SER A 49 -15.95 14.41 -19.36
C SER A 49 -16.25 13.12 -18.61
N ILE A 50 -15.45 12.74 -17.63
CA ILE A 50 -15.65 11.54 -16.80
C ILE A 50 -16.46 11.95 -15.57
N SER A 51 -17.63 11.31 -15.38
CA SER A 51 -18.43 11.53 -14.17
C SER A 51 -17.80 10.85 -12.95
N GLU A 52 -18.05 11.40 -11.76
CA GLU A 52 -17.58 10.81 -10.49
C GLU A 52 -17.98 9.34 -10.35
N ARG A 53 -19.23 9.01 -10.68
CA ARG A 53 -19.74 7.63 -10.64
C ARG A 53 -18.93 6.71 -11.55
N ARG A 54 -18.61 7.17 -12.78
CA ARG A 54 -17.82 6.38 -13.73
C ARG A 54 -16.40 6.17 -13.23
N ALA A 55 -15.77 7.21 -12.67
CA ALA A 55 -14.46 7.12 -12.06
C ALA A 55 -14.43 6.15 -10.86
N ALA A 56 -15.40 6.26 -9.94
CA ALA A 56 -15.50 5.36 -8.80
C ALA A 56 -15.69 3.89 -9.22
N THR A 57 -16.54 3.64 -10.21
CA THR A 57 -16.75 2.28 -10.75
C THR A 57 -15.47 1.72 -11.38
N ALA A 58 -14.73 2.52 -12.13
CA ALA A 58 -13.47 2.09 -12.74
C ALA A 58 -12.42 1.75 -11.67
N TYR A 59 -12.33 2.54 -10.62
CA TYR A 59 -11.43 2.25 -9.50
C TYR A 59 -11.80 0.97 -8.76
N GLN A 60 -13.09 0.72 -8.56
CA GLN A 60 -13.57 -0.53 -7.97
C GLN A 60 -13.17 -1.75 -8.81
N ARG A 61 -13.40 -1.72 -10.14
CA ARG A 61 -13.00 -2.80 -11.07
C ARG A 61 -11.50 -3.03 -11.08
N ALA A 62 -10.70 -1.96 -11.01
CA ALA A 62 -9.25 -2.07 -10.89
C ALA A 62 -8.83 -2.77 -9.60
N ASN A 63 -9.50 -2.50 -8.47
CA ASN A 63 -9.27 -3.20 -7.20
C ASN A 63 -9.67 -4.69 -7.28
N GLU A 64 -10.77 -5.02 -7.96
CA GLU A 64 -11.20 -6.40 -8.19
C GLU A 64 -10.19 -7.16 -9.08
N ARG A 65 -9.69 -6.50 -10.16
CA ARG A 65 -8.63 -7.06 -11.01
C ARG A 65 -7.34 -7.28 -10.22
N PHE A 66 -6.94 -6.32 -9.40
CA PHE A 66 -5.78 -6.45 -8.53
C PHE A 66 -5.90 -7.66 -7.61
N ARG A 67 -7.05 -7.83 -6.92
CA ARG A 67 -7.25 -8.96 -5.99
C ARG A 67 -7.12 -10.30 -6.67
N ARG A 68 -7.63 -10.45 -7.89
CA ARG A 68 -7.47 -11.69 -8.67
C ARG A 68 -5.99 -11.98 -8.95
N ILE A 69 -5.26 -11.00 -9.48
CA ILE A 69 -3.84 -11.17 -9.81
C ILE A 69 -3.04 -11.49 -8.55
N TRP A 70 -3.28 -10.75 -7.47
CA TRP A 70 -2.58 -10.96 -6.21
C TRP A 70 -2.86 -12.35 -5.61
N HIS A 71 -4.12 -12.78 -5.61
CA HIS A 71 -4.57 -13.99 -4.94
C HIS A 71 -4.35 -15.26 -5.80
N ASP A 72 -4.65 -15.17 -7.09
CA ASP A 72 -4.67 -16.35 -7.94
C ASP A 72 -3.34 -16.57 -8.68
N GLU A 73 -2.58 -15.49 -8.94
CA GLU A 73 -1.33 -15.54 -9.69
C GLU A 73 -0.09 -15.34 -8.79
N HIS A 74 -0.27 -15.13 -7.48
CA HIS A 74 0.79 -14.84 -6.52
C HIS A 74 1.72 -13.70 -6.96
N HIS A 75 1.18 -12.73 -7.66
CA HIS A 75 1.87 -11.54 -8.13
C HIS A 75 1.26 -10.30 -7.47
N THR A 76 2.11 -9.39 -6.98
CA THR A 76 1.65 -8.14 -6.40
C THR A 76 1.86 -6.98 -7.36
N PRO A 77 0.83 -6.55 -8.13
CA PRO A 77 0.94 -5.32 -8.90
C PRO A 77 1.17 -4.12 -7.99
N THR A 78 1.99 -3.18 -8.42
CA THR A 78 2.21 -1.94 -7.66
C THR A 78 0.92 -1.11 -7.57
N VAL A 79 0.85 -0.16 -6.64
CA VAL A 79 -0.25 0.81 -6.55
C VAL A 79 -0.40 1.59 -7.87
N ALA A 80 0.72 1.96 -8.52
CA ALA A 80 0.72 2.60 -9.83
C ALA A 80 0.07 1.72 -10.92
N THR A 81 0.41 0.43 -10.95
CA THR A 81 -0.18 -0.54 -11.88
C THR A 81 -1.68 -0.68 -11.65
N ARG A 82 -2.13 -0.76 -10.39
CA ARG A 82 -3.55 -0.79 -10.04
C ARG A 82 -4.29 0.46 -10.52
N ILE A 83 -3.70 1.63 -10.33
CA ILE A 83 -4.28 2.89 -10.84
C ILE A 83 -4.34 2.86 -12.37
N SER A 84 -3.31 2.35 -13.05
CA SER A 84 -3.31 2.21 -14.52
C SER A 84 -4.47 1.35 -15.01
N TYR A 85 -4.85 0.29 -14.30
CA TYR A 85 -6.05 -0.51 -14.63
C TYR A 85 -7.32 0.32 -14.60
N ALA A 86 -7.45 1.26 -13.65
CA ALA A 86 -8.62 2.14 -13.60
C ALA A 86 -8.64 3.15 -14.76
N TYR A 87 -7.48 3.66 -15.19
CA TYR A 87 -7.39 4.51 -16.39
C TYR A 87 -7.70 3.72 -17.66
N GLU A 88 -7.30 2.44 -17.74
CA GLU A 88 -7.68 1.53 -18.83
C GLU A 88 -9.20 1.34 -18.89
N GLU A 89 -9.86 1.03 -17.77
CA GLU A 89 -11.33 0.92 -17.67
C GLU A 89 -12.08 2.19 -18.11
N LEU A 90 -11.47 3.34 -17.95
CA LEU A 90 -12.02 4.62 -18.39
C LEU A 90 -11.78 4.92 -19.87
N GLY A 91 -10.93 4.13 -20.54
CA GLY A 91 -10.50 4.40 -21.92
C GLY A 91 -9.56 5.61 -22.02
N LEU A 92 -8.81 5.90 -20.97
CA LEU A 92 -7.91 7.05 -20.86
C LEU A 92 -6.43 6.73 -21.13
N LEU A 93 -6.12 5.48 -21.53
CA LEU A 93 -4.75 5.15 -21.91
C LEU A 93 -4.37 5.85 -23.23
N PRO A 94 -3.29 6.63 -23.25
CA PRO A 94 -2.84 7.31 -24.45
C PRO A 94 -2.23 6.31 -25.45
N PRO A 95 -2.10 6.71 -26.73
CA PRO A 95 -1.37 5.93 -27.70
C PRO A 95 0.09 5.66 -27.28
N PRO A 96 0.73 4.60 -27.79
CA PRO A 96 2.13 4.33 -27.52
C PRO A 96 3.01 5.56 -27.77
N GLY A 97 3.94 5.83 -26.85
CA GLY A 97 4.83 7.00 -26.89
C GLY A 97 4.29 8.28 -26.24
N GLN A 98 3.04 8.33 -25.81
CA GLN A 98 2.43 9.53 -25.23
C GLN A 98 2.10 9.38 -23.73
N TYR A 99 2.74 8.46 -23.03
CA TYR A 99 2.43 8.13 -21.63
C TYR A 99 2.94 9.16 -20.60
N ALA A 100 3.82 10.08 -20.97
CA ALA A 100 4.49 10.96 -20.01
C ALA A 100 3.53 11.76 -19.10
N ARG A 101 2.39 12.22 -19.63
CA ARG A 101 1.39 12.93 -18.85
C ARG A 101 0.68 11.97 -17.87
N LEU A 102 0.20 10.84 -18.37
CA LEU A 102 -0.49 9.82 -17.57
C LEU A 102 0.39 9.32 -16.44
N LEU A 103 1.66 9.03 -16.71
CA LEU A 103 2.62 8.57 -15.69
C LEU A 103 2.79 9.60 -14.57
N ARG A 104 2.83 10.88 -14.89
CA ARG A 104 2.88 11.94 -13.87
C ARG A 104 1.60 11.99 -13.03
N GLU A 105 0.42 11.88 -13.64
CA GLU A 105 -0.86 11.84 -12.93
C GLU A 105 -0.94 10.67 -11.98
N ILE A 106 -0.50 9.49 -12.43
CA ILE A 106 -0.43 8.27 -11.62
C ILE A 106 0.54 8.44 -10.46
N ASP A 107 1.75 8.94 -10.71
CA ASP A 107 2.79 9.17 -9.71
C ASP A 107 2.32 10.13 -8.61
N GLU A 108 1.66 11.23 -8.98
CA GLU A 108 1.09 12.18 -8.04
C GLU A 108 0.02 11.51 -7.17
N LEU A 109 -0.88 10.74 -7.78
CA LEU A 109 -1.94 10.03 -7.05
C LEU A 109 -1.37 8.94 -6.12
N VAL A 110 -0.35 8.21 -6.55
CA VAL A 110 0.36 7.24 -5.69
C VAL A 110 0.90 7.91 -4.44
N ARG A 111 1.53 9.09 -4.58
CA ARG A 111 2.05 9.85 -3.44
C ARG A 111 0.94 10.36 -2.52
N GLU A 112 -0.17 10.85 -3.09
CA GLU A 112 -1.32 11.30 -2.30
C GLU A 112 -1.94 10.14 -1.50
N ILE A 113 -2.07 8.96 -2.11
CA ILE A 113 -2.55 7.74 -1.43
C ILE A 113 -1.57 7.34 -0.34
N GLU A 114 -0.27 7.28 -0.61
CA GLU A 114 0.74 6.91 0.39
C GLU A 114 0.71 7.84 1.61
N VAL A 115 0.67 9.15 1.38
CA VAL A 115 0.55 10.13 2.48
C VAL A 115 -0.72 9.90 3.29
N MET A 116 -1.84 9.60 2.63
CA MET A 116 -3.11 9.31 3.29
C MET A 116 -3.03 8.02 4.13
N GLU A 117 -2.41 6.96 3.61
CA GLU A 117 -2.27 5.66 4.28
C GLU A 117 -1.45 5.76 5.58
N VAL A 118 -0.34 6.50 5.55
CA VAL A 118 0.59 6.58 6.70
C VAL A 118 0.29 7.74 7.66
N ARG A 119 -0.63 8.63 7.31
CA ARG A 119 -0.95 9.82 8.11
C ARG A 119 -1.44 9.49 9.52
N ILE A 120 -2.22 8.44 9.65
CA ILE A 120 -2.69 7.90 10.92
C ILE A 120 -2.09 6.51 11.04
N PRO A 121 -1.05 6.34 11.87
CA PRO A 121 -0.38 5.05 11.96
C PRO A 121 -1.27 4.00 12.62
N PRO A 122 -1.14 2.73 12.23
CA PRO A 122 -1.74 1.61 12.94
C PRO A 122 -1.17 1.49 14.35
N ASP A 123 -1.83 0.73 15.21
CA ASP A 123 -1.27 0.34 16.49
C ASP A 123 -0.24 -0.77 16.27
N PHE A 124 0.89 -0.68 16.96
CA PHE A 124 1.90 -1.73 16.95
C PHE A 124 1.58 -2.78 18.02
N ALA A 125 1.97 -4.02 17.76
CA ALA A 125 1.76 -5.13 18.69
C ALA A 125 2.39 -4.84 20.06
N SER A 126 1.70 -5.23 21.12
CA SER A 126 2.20 -5.02 22.49
C SER A 126 3.56 -5.68 22.68
N GLY A 127 4.52 -4.97 23.24
CA GLY A 127 5.87 -5.48 23.49
C GLY A 127 6.79 -5.54 22.26
N VAL A 128 6.34 -5.13 21.06
CA VAL A 128 7.14 -5.23 19.82
C VAL A 128 8.49 -4.52 19.94
N HIS A 129 8.54 -3.34 20.56
CA HIS A 129 9.78 -2.57 20.72
C HIS A 129 10.81 -3.36 21.53
N THR A 130 10.44 -3.78 22.72
CA THR A 130 11.33 -4.53 23.63
C THR A 130 11.75 -5.88 23.01
N THR A 131 10.81 -6.57 22.35
CA THR A 131 11.10 -7.85 21.70
C THR A 131 12.12 -7.69 20.56
N LEU A 132 11.93 -6.71 19.68
CA LEU A 132 12.85 -6.47 18.56
C LEU A 132 14.24 -6.01 19.06
N GLU A 133 14.27 -5.16 20.08
CA GLU A 133 15.53 -4.72 20.70
C GLU A 133 16.34 -5.91 21.26
N ILE A 134 15.69 -6.83 21.97
CA ILE A 134 16.35 -8.04 22.52
C ILE A 134 16.81 -8.97 21.40
N LEU A 135 15.95 -9.24 20.40
CA LEU A 135 16.26 -10.17 19.32
C LEU A 135 17.35 -9.64 18.39
N ALA A 136 17.40 -8.34 18.14
CA ALA A 136 18.42 -7.73 17.29
C ALA A 136 19.84 -7.82 17.87
N GLN A 137 19.98 -8.08 19.18
CA GLN A 137 21.28 -8.32 19.81
C GLN A 137 21.85 -9.71 19.50
N GLN A 138 20.99 -10.66 19.10
CA GLN A 138 21.36 -12.06 18.94
C GLN A 138 21.19 -12.57 17.51
N TYR A 139 20.30 -11.97 16.75
CA TYR A 139 19.89 -12.44 15.42
C TYR A 139 19.88 -11.29 14.41
N LYS A 140 20.08 -11.62 13.13
CA LYS A 140 19.75 -10.72 12.02
C LYS A 140 18.23 -10.73 11.85
N LEU A 141 17.60 -9.56 11.89
CA LEU A 141 16.15 -9.45 11.69
C LEU A 141 15.84 -8.99 10.28
N ALA A 142 14.79 -9.55 9.69
CA ALA A 142 14.30 -9.15 8.39
C ALA A 142 12.76 -9.08 8.39
N ILE A 143 12.20 -8.31 7.45
CA ILE A 143 10.76 -8.27 7.18
C ILE A 143 10.50 -8.91 5.82
N ILE A 144 9.48 -9.76 5.74
CA ILE A 144 8.92 -10.29 4.49
C ILE A 144 7.41 -10.08 4.57
N SER A 145 6.89 -9.12 3.82
CA SER A 145 5.46 -8.76 3.90
C SER A 145 4.84 -8.49 2.54
N ASP A 146 3.60 -8.94 2.40
CA ASP A 146 2.76 -8.51 1.29
C ASP A 146 2.30 -7.07 1.51
N THR A 147 2.29 -6.32 0.41
CA THR A 147 1.89 -4.91 0.37
C THR A 147 0.71 -4.76 -0.58
N ILE A 148 -0.45 -4.37 -0.06
CA ILE A 148 -1.68 -4.26 -0.84
C ILE A 148 -2.01 -2.81 -1.17
N HIS A 149 -2.03 -1.94 -0.17
CA HIS A 149 -2.38 -0.52 -0.30
C HIS A 149 -1.25 0.40 0.17
N THR A 150 -0.62 0.06 1.27
CA THR A 150 0.59 0.74 1.75
C THR A 150 1.80 0.05 1.13
N ASN A 151 2.53 0.75 0.28
CA ASN A 151 3.72 0.24 -0.38
C ASN A 151 4.90 0.08 0.58
N GLY A 152 5.95 -0.61 0.17
CA GLY A 152 7.14 -0.85 1.00
C GLY A 152 7.78 0.44 1.54
N ARG A 153 7.77 1.53 0.76
CA ARG A 153 8.24 2.84 1.22
C ARG A 153 7.40 3.38 2.37
N GLY A 154 6.08 3.26 2.30
CA GLY A 154 5.16 3.66 3.37
C GLY A 154 5.37 2.84 4.65
N LEU A 155 5.55 1.52 4.52
CA LEU A 155 5.83 0.64 5.67
C LEU A 155 7.16 0.99 6.34
N ARG A 156 8.21 1.29 5.56
CA ARG A 156 9.47 1.81 6.13
C ARG A 156 9.28 3.12 6.88
N GLY A 157 8.43 4.01 6.35
CA GLY A 157 8.07 5.26 7.02
C GLY A 157 7.39 5.02 8.38
N LEU A 158 6.44 4.08 8.45
CA LEU A 158 5.79 3.69 9.70
C LEU A 158 6.78 3.10 10.71
N LEU A 159 7.66 2.19 10.27
CA LEU A 159 8.72 1.63 11.13
C LEU A 159 9.69 2.70 11.64
N ALA A 160 10.08 3.64 10.78
CA ALA A 160 10.98 4.73 11.16
C ALA A 160 10.34 5.67 12.20
N GLN A 161 9.05 6.01 12.04
CA GLN A 161 8.31 6.82 13.00
C GLN A 161 8.25 6.17 14.40
N GLN A 162 8.26 4.83 14.46
CA GLN A 162 8.26 4.06 15.68
C GLN A 162 9.68 3.75 16.20
N GLY A 163 10.73 4.17 15.51
CA GLY A 163 12.10 3.82 15.89
C GLY A 163 12.41 2.33 15.74
N LEU A 164 11.69 1.60 14.89
CA LEU A 164 11.85 0.15 14.71
C LEU A 164 12.66 -0.22 13.48
N LEU A 165 12.75 0.68 12.49
CA LEU A 165 13.40 0.39 11.21
C LEU A 165 14.86 -0.06 11.36
N GLN A 166 15.59 0.51 12.30
CA GLN A 166 17.00 0.22 12.53
C GLN A 166 17.30 -1.21 12.99
N HIS A 167 16.29 -1.94 13.50
CA HIS A 167 16.48 -3.33 13.93
C HIS A 167 16.49 -4.31 12.77
N PHE A 168 16.05 -3.92 11.58
CA PHE A 168 15.93 -4.80 10.43
C PHE A 168 17.05 -4.58 9.42
N SER A 169 17.86 -5.61 9.20
CA SER A 169 18.91 -5.59 8.19
C SER A 169 18.38 -5.67 6.75
N HIS A 170 17.19 -6.30 6.57
CA HIS A 170 16.55 -6.48 5.26
C HIS A 170 15.03 -6.30 5.37
N GLN A 171 14.43 -5.69 4.37
CA GLN A 171 12.97 -5.57 4.23
C GLN A 171 12.59 -5.92 2.79
N LEU A 172 11.84 -7.00 2.63
CA LEU A 172 11.32 -7.51 1.37
C LEU A 172 9.82 -7.26 1.33
N PHE A 173 9.40 -6.41 0.42
CA PHE A 173 7.99 -6.06 0.22
C PHE A 173 7.52 -6.52 -1.16
N SER A 174 6.35 -7.14 -1.22
CA SER A 174 5.86 -7.79 -2.44
C SER A 174 5.68 -6.82 -3.62
N ASP A 175 5.33 -5.55 -3.38
CA ASP A 175 5.23 -4.53 -4.44
C ASP A 175 6.58 -4.15 -5.05
N GLU A 176 7.69 -4.38 -4.34
CA GLU A 176 9.04 -4.09 -4.82
C GLU A 176 9.67 -5.28 -5.54
N ILE A 177 9.37 -6.50 -5.07
CA ILE A 177 9.91 -7.74 -5.66
C ILE A 177 8.97 -8.37 -6.69
N GLY A 178 7.71 -7.90 -6.79
CA GLY A 178 6.71 -8.36 -7.74
C GLY A 178 6.04 -9.69 -7.42
N VAL A 179 6.40 -10.32 -6.30
CA VAL A 179 5.90 -11.65 -5.92
C VAL A 179 5.27 -11.57 -4.54
N SER A 180 4.05 -12.09 -4.38
CA SER A 180 3.40 -12.25 -3.08
C SER A 180 3.84 -13.54 -2.39
N LYS A 181 3.61 -13.60 -1.08
CA LYS A 181 3.80 -14.83 -0.32
C LYS A 181 2.90 -15.92 -0.88
N PRO A 182 3.36 -17.18 -0.89
CA PRO A 182 2.49 -18.31 -1.21
C PRO A 182 1.32 -18.31 -0.24
N SER A 183 0.10 -18.41 -0.76
CA SER A 183 -1.05 -18.76 0.08
C SER A 183 -0.88 -20.18 0.56
N SER A 184 -1.05 -20.39 1.86
CA SER A 184 -1.08 -21.73 2.48
C SER A 184 -2.28 -22.53 1.98
#